data_d23a2b8a34a39f2f3cfec78c5fdb1d62
#
_entry.id   d23a2b8a34a39f2f3cfec78c5fdb1d62
#
_cell.length_a   1.000
_cell.length_b   1.000
_cell.length_c   1.000
_cell.angle_alpha   90.00
_cell.angle_beta   90.00
_cell.angle_gamma   90.00
#
_symmetry.space_group_name_H-M   'P 1'
#
loop_
_entity.id
_entity.type
_entity.pdbx_description
1 polymer ?
#
loop_
_entity_poly.entity_id
_entity_poly.type
_entity_poly.pdbx_seq_one_letter_code
_entity_poly.pdbx_strand_id
1 'polypeptide(L)'
;MAASMGRCLLVFISLRGFLGEASGDLGSGASRDDDLLLPYSRPRARSARDCTRVRVGSREHESWPPSPSNPGARGPAVRIFVSHFADRAVAGHLTRAAEPLRTFSVLEPGEPGGCASRRRATVEETARAAGCSVAQNGGFFRMDTGECLGNVVSDGRRVSSAGGLQNAQFGIRRDGTLVTGYLSEEEVLDTENPFVQLLSGVVWLIRNGSIYINESQAAECDETQETGSFSKFVNVMSARTAVGHDREGQLVLFHVDGQTEQRGINLWEMAEFLLKQNVVNAINLDGGGSATFVLNGTLASYPSDHCQANMWRCPRHVSTVVCVHEPSCQPSDCNGHGTCVEGRCQCTGRFWRGAACSELDCGPANCSQHGLCTETGCRCEAGWTGSNCSEACTNGSFGEDCAKKCQCHNGATCDPVRGTCACPPGFTGDICVQECPLGWYGPGCQSPCKCEHQCPCDPQTGNCSLAWSRTLNSILSRVKQCLPPPEDTVRAGELSLFTRTTWLAITLALVFLLLISTVANVSLLLGSRAARSRHLDGAYVYHPLQEMNGELLAAEKEPAGDTCNPFQD
;
A
#
# COMPACT_ATOMS: atom_id res chain seq x y z
N MET A 1 -78.37 27.89 -14.61
CA MET A 1 -79.03 29.09 -14.04
C MET A 1 -77.90 29.85 -13.41
N ALA A 2 -77.50 30.88 -14.09
CA ALA A 2 -77.46 32.29 -13.78
C ALA A 2 -76.61 32.63 -12.55
N ALA A 3 -75.44 33.09 -12.78
CA ALA A 3 -74.96 34.50 -12.96
C ALA A 3 -74.99 35.33 -11.68
N SER A 4 -73.85 35.83 -11.24
CA SER A 4 -73.73 37.32 -11.12
C SER A 4 -72.28 37.70 -10.77
N MET A 5 -71.76 38.60 -11.55
CA MET A 5 -70.54 39.40 -11.42
C MET A 5 -70.65 40.40 -10.25
N GLY A 6 -69.55 40.70 -9.63
CA GLY A 6 -69.40 41.86 -8.72
C GLY A 6 -67.97 42.41 -8.83
N ARG A 7 -67.81 43.46 -9.65
CA ARG A 7 -66.64 44.38 -9.71
C ARG A 7 -66.66 45.36 -8.55
N CYS A 8 -65.54 45.68 -7.94
CA CYS A 8 -65.21 46.97 -7.32
C CYS A 8 -63.73 47.11 -7.18
N LEU A 9 -63.12 47.89 -7.89
CA LEU A 9 -62.77 49.30 -7.94
C LEU A 9 -61.53 49.61 -7.07
N LEU A 10 -60.47 49.92 -7.79
CA LEU A 10 -59.21 50.51 -7.31
C LEU A 10 -59.44 51.89 -6.68
N VAL A 11 -58.76 52.12 -5.55
CA VAL A 11 -58.47 53.50 -5.07
C VAL A 11 -56.98 53.62 -4.85
N PHE A 12 -56.36 54.40 -5.73
CA PHE A 12 -55.01 54.94 -5.56
C PHE A 12 -55.10 56.14 -4.60
N ILE A 13 -54.32 56.11 -3.51
CA ILE A 13 -53.99 57.32 -2.76
C ILE A 13 -52.44 57.42 -2.76
N SER A 14 -51.95 58.39 -3.55
CA SER A 14 -50.59 58.89 -3.48
C SER A 14 -50.46 59.84 -2.29
N LEU A 15 -49.54 59.57 -1.41
CA LEU A 15 -48.98 60.61 -0.55
C LEU A 15 -47.47 60.63 -0.69
N ARG A 16 -46.96 61.65 -1.36
CA ARG A 16 -45.58 62.10 -1.30
C ARG A 16 -45.37 62.87 0.03
N GLY A 17 -44.16 62.56 0.61
CA GLY A 17 -43.54 63.54 1.51
C GLY A 17 -42.94 62.91 2.76
N PHE A 18 -41.70 62.71 2.79
CA PHE A 18 -40.69 63.34 3.66
C PHE A 18 -39.41 62.51 3.54
N LEU A 19 -38.42 63.15 2.98
CA LEU A 19 -37.00 62.71 3.05
C LEU A 19 -36.52 62.80 4.50
N GLY A 20 -36.13 61.65 5.05
CA GLY A 20 -35.30 61.53 6.24
C GLY A 20 -34.25 60.50 5.93
N GLU A 21 -33.06 61.00 5.65
CA GLU A 21 -31.87 60.15 5.62
C GLU A 21 -31.61 59.59 7.02
N ALA A 22 -32.04 58.36 7.27
CA ALA A 22 -31.50 57.55 8.35
C ALA A 22 -30.50 56.60 7.72
N SER A 23 -29.23 56.95 7.85
CA SER A 23 -28.09 56.03 7.65
C SER A 23 -28.22 54.93 8.68
N GLY A 24 -28.99 53.90 8.36
CA GLY A 24 -29.10 52.68 9.11
C GLY A 24 -27.96 51.78 8.65
N ASP A 25 -26.98 51.67 9.52
CA ASP A 25 -25.96 50.62 9.50
C ASP A 25 -26.66 49.26 9.36
N LEU A 26 -26.61 48.69 8.15
CA LEU A 26 -27.04 47.33 7.90
C LEU A 26 -26.02 46.44 8.62
N GLY A 27 -26.37 46.07 9.84
CA GLY A 27 -25.65 45.10 10.61
C GLY A 27 -25.35 43.88 9.73
N SER A 28 -24.10 43.56 9.62
CA SER A 28 -23.60 42.32 9.05
C SER A 28 -24.44 41.19 9.64
N GLY A 29 -25.21 40.51 8.80
CA GLY A 29 -25.90 39.28 9.20
C GLY A 29 -24.88 38.34 9.83
N ALA A 30 -25.01 38.13 11.14
CA ALA A 30 -24.19 37.15 11.83
C ALA A 30 -24.33 35.83 11.09
N SER A 31 -23.21 35.26 10.69
CA SER A 31 -23.17 33.94 10.12
C SER A 31 -23.95 33.00 11.02
N ARG A 32 -24.88 32.23 10.44
CA ARG A 32 -25.65 31.23 11.19
C ARG A 32 -24.80 30.01 11.57
N ASP A 33 -23.58 29.94 11.03
CA ASP A 33 -22.64 28.85 11.21
C ASP A 33 -21.65 29.18 12.34
N ASP A 34 -21.38 28.22 13.18
CA ASP A 34 -20.42 28.34 14.29
C ASP A 34 -19.00 28.00 13.77
N ASP A 35 -18.43 28.91 12.99
CA ASP A 35 -17.10 28.72 12.43
C ASP A 35 -16.03 29.09 13.45
N LEU A 36 -15.31 28.07 13.91
CA LEU A 36 -14.07 28.25 14.67
C LEU A 36 -13.00 28.95 13.81
N LEU A 37 -13.12 28.83 12.50
CA LEU A 37 -12.31 29.41 11.44
C LEU A 37 -13.02 30.59 10.75
N LEU A 38 -13.84 31.35 11.46
CA LEU A 38 -14.50 32.52 10.87
C LEU A 38 -13.49 33.35 10.07
N PRO A 39 -13.80 33.71 8.82
CA PRO A 39 -13.02 34.67 8.07
C PRO A 39 -13.15 36.03 8.77
N TYR A 40 -12.28 36.28 9.73
CA TYR A 40 -12.08 37.64 10.19
C TYR A 40 -11.65 38.43 8.97
N SER A 41 -12.35 39.56 8.71
CA SER A 41 -12.02 40.50 7.66
C SER A 41 -10.49 40.61 7.55
N ARG A 42 -9.92 40.16 6.42
CA ARG A 42 -8.49 40.06 6.20
C ARG A 42 -7.77 41.30 6.71
N PRO A 43 -7.00 41.27 7.79
CA PRO A 43 -6.15 42.39 8.13
C PRO A 43 -5.18 42.55 6.95
N ARG A 44 -5.22 43.73 6.32
CA ARG A 44 -4.27 44.09 5.25
C ARG A 44 -2.85 43.79 5.75
N ALA A 45 -2.19 42.88 5.05
CA ALA A 45 -0.74 42.61 5.14
C ALA A 45 -0.19 42.41 6.57
N ARG A 46 -0.45 41.26 7.18
CA ARG A 46 0.56 40.61 8.02
C ARG A 46 1.32 39.68 7.11
N SER A 47 2.65 39.75 7.19
CA SER A 47 3.53 38.75 6.61
C SER A 47 3.06 37.39 7.09
N ALA A 48 2.39 36.62 6.20
CA ALA A 48 2.18 35.20 6.43
C ALA A 48 3.55 34.61 6.78
N ARG A 49 3.68 33.86 7.86
CA ARG A 49 4.89 33.07 8.05
C ARG A 49 5.09 32.27 6.78
N ASP A 50 6.29 32.34 6.22
CA ASP A 50 6.65 31.45 5.11
C ASP A 50 6.47 30.03 5.60
N CYS A 51 5.43 29.37 5.15
CA CYS A 51 5.11 28.00 5.54
C CYS A 51 6.18 27.07 5.01
N THR A 52 7.04 26.58 5.90
CA THR A 52 8.09 25.64 5.54
C THR A 52 7.47 24.32 5.12
N ARG A 53 7.74 23.90 3.88
CA ARG A 53 7.40 22.58 3.39
C ARG A 53 8.63 21.69 3.47
N VAL A 54 8.54 20.61 4.21
CA VAL A 54 9.62 19.64 4.36
C VAL A 54 9.31 18.40 3.52
N ARG A 55 10.09 18.24 2.45
CA ARG A 55 9.86 17.13 1.51
C ARG A 55 10.70 15.91 1.81
N VAL A 56 11.90 16.10 2.34
CA VAL A 56 12.90 15.04 2.54
C VAL A 56 13.44 15.11 3.97
N GLY A 57 13.80 13.97 4.52
CA GLY A 57 14.35 13.81 5.87
C GLY A 57 13.27 13.67 6.94
N SER A 58 13.70 13.30 8.15
CA SER A 58 12.81 13.08 9.27
C SER A 58 12.44 14.38 9.98
N ARG A 59 11.20 14.43 10.49
CA ARG A 59 10.69 15.54 11.29
C ARG A 59 10.39 15.09 12.74
N GLU A 60 10.08 16.07 13.58
CA GLU A 60 9.76 15.79 14.98
C GLU A 60 8.39 15.12 15.09
N HIS A 61 8.40 13.84 15.41
CA HIS A 61 7.22 13.08 15.78
C HIS A 61 7.54 12.05 16.85
N GLU A 62 6.52 11.60 17.53
CA GLU A 62 6.62 10.51 18.51
C GLU A 62 6.04 9.25 17.90
N SER A 63 6.77 8.14 18.04
CA SER A 63 6.34 6.81 17.61
C SER A 63 6.08 5.94 18.86
N TRP A 64 4.92 5.32 18.91
CA TRP A 64 4.48 4.47 20.01
C TRP A 64 4.22 3.05 19.52
N PRO A 65 4.72 2.02 20.21
CA PRO A 65 4.54 0.64 19.78
C PRO A 65 3.06 0.24 19.79
N PRO A 66 2.65 -0.73 18.95
CA PRO A 66 1.28 -1.22 18.94
C PRO A 66 0.88 -1.78 20.29
N SER A 67 -0.39 -1.61 20.69
CA SER A 67 -0.94 -2.25 21.86
C SER A 67 -0.77 -3.76 21.79
N PRO A 68 -0.44 -4.44 22.88
CA PRO A 68 -0.46 -5.89 22.93
C PRO A 68 -1.86 -6.42 22.54
N SER A 69 -1.91 -7.42 21.65
CA SER A 69 -3.17 -8.07 21.28
C SER A 69 -3.83 -8.66 22.52
N ASN A 70 -4.99 -8.16 22.87
CA ASN A 70 -5.80 -8.71 23.97
C ASN A 70 -6.96 -9.51 23.39
N PRO A 71 -6.93 -10.86 23.46
CA PRO A 71 -7.99 -11.71 22.93
C PRO A 71 -9.39 -11.48 23.53
N GLY A 72 -9.46 -10.75 24.63
CA GLY A 72 -10.69 -10.39 25.33
C GLY A 72 -11.03 -8.91 25.24
N ALA A 73 -10.40 -8.15 24.35
CA ALA A 73 -10.72 -6.74 24.18
C ALA A 73 -12.18 -6.60 23.76
N ARG A 74 -12.96 -5.98 24.65
CA ARG A 74 -14.36 -5.61 24.36
C ARG A 74 -14.33 -4.41 23.41
N GLY A 75 -15.45 -4.14 22.73
CA GLY A 75 -15.64 -2.96 21.89
C GLY A 75 -15.25 -1.63 22.59
N PRO A 76 -15.35 -0.48 21.92
CA PRO A 76 -14.88 0.80 22.45
C PRO A 76 -15.56 1.14 23.78
N ALA A 77 -14.75 1.61 24.76
CA ALA A 77 -15.27 2.12 26.02
C ALA A 77 -15.59 3.60 25.87
N VAL A 78 -16.87 3.96 25.86
CA VAL A 78 -17.35 5.35 25.80
C VAL A 78 -17.75 5.83 27.19
N ARG A 79 -17.18 6.95 27.62
CA ARG A 79 -17.55 7.63 28.85
C ARG A 79 -18.14 8.99 28.49
N ILE A 80 -19.43 9.19 28.82
CA ILE A 80 -20.06 10.49 28.81
C ILE A 80 -19.69 11.20 30.12
N PHE A 81 -19.32 12.45 30.05
CA PHE A 81 -18.94 13.22 31.23
C PHE A 81 -19.54 14.63 31.22
N VAL A 82 -19.75 15.17 32.40
CA VAL A 82 -19.90 16.61 32.64
C VAL A 82 -18.75 17.02 33.53
N SER A 83 -17.90 17.91 33.06
CA SER A 83 -16.76 18.41 33.82
C SER A 83 -16.79 19.91 33.98
N HIS A 84 -16.23 20.39 35.08
CA HIS A 84 -16.13 21.84 35.36
C HIS A 84 -14.76 22.33 34.86
N PHE A 85 -14.81 23.34 34.00
CA PHE A 85 -13.67 24.10 33.52
C PHE A 85 -13.82 25.52 34.04
N ALA A 86 -13.02 25.91 35.05
CA ALA A 86 -13.25 27.06 35.88
C ALA A 86 -14.68 27.05 36.48
N ASP A 87 -15.52 27.99 36.13
CA ASP A 87 -16.92 28.15 36.60
C ASP A 87 -17.97 27.53 35.64
N ARG A 88 -17.52 26.88 34.56
CA ARG A 88 -18.37 26.36 33.48
C ARG A 88 -18.52 24.86 33.54
N ALA A 89 -19.76 24.36 33.52
CA ALA A 89 -20.03 22.94 33.32
C ALA A 89 -20.12 22.63 31.82
N VAL A 90 -19.31 21.66 31.34
CA VAL A 90 -19.24 21.28 29.93
C VAL A 90 -19.46 19.80 29.81
N ALA A 91 -20.39 19.41 28.94
CA ALA A 91 -20.64 17.99 28.60
C ALA A 91 -19.73 17.54 27.46
N GLY A 92 -19.35 16.28 27.49
CA GLY A 92 -18.51 15.70 26.45
C GLY A 92 -18.42 14.17 26.50
N HIS A 93 -17.64 13.64 25.60
CA HIS A 93 -17.45 12.22 25.37
C HIS A 93 -15.95 11.89 25.32
N LEU A 94 -15.57 10.82 26.00
CA LEU A 94 -14.23 10.25 25.95
C LEU A 94 -14.34 8.80 25.52
N THR A 95 -13.76 8.45 24.39
CA THR A 95 -13.75 7.09 23.86
C THR A 95 -12.35 6.51 23.98
N ARG A 96 -12.24 5.27 24.46
CA ARG A 96 -11.03 4.45 24.38
C ARG A 96 -11.29 3.22 23.56
N ALA A 97 -10.37 2.92 22.64
CA ALA A 97 -10.42 1.72 21.83
C ALA A 97 -9.06 1.00 21.85
N ALA A 98 -9.08 -0.28 22.15
CA ALA A 98 -7.92 -1.13 22.08
C ALA A 98 -7.62 -1.50 20.61
N GLU A 99 -6.39 -1.94 20.34
CA GLU A 99 -5.94 -2.39 19.01
C GLU A 99 -6.28 -1.39 17.88
N PRO A 100 -5.78 -0.14 17.93
CA PRO A 100 -6.20 0.92 17.00
C PRO A 100 -6.04 0.54 15.51
N LEU A 101 -5.03 -0.26 15.16
CA LEU A 101 -4.85 -0.76 13.79
C LEU A 101 -6.07 -1.50 13.25
N ARG A 102 -6.84 -2.14 14.12
CA ARG A 102 -7.95 -3.01 13.76
C ARG A 102 -9.33 -2.43 14.04
N THR A 103 -9.39 -1.39 14.86
CA THR A 103 -10.64 -0.81 15.37
C THR A 103 -10.85 0.64 14.97
N PHE A 104 -9.91 1.26 14.27
CA PHE A 104 -9.97 2.67 13.91
C PHE A 104 -9.77 2.88 12.42
N SER A 105 -10.62 3.70 11.82
CA SER A 105 -10.50 4.15 10.43
C SER A 105 -10.71 5.65 10.30
N VAL A 106 -9.95 6.28 9.41
CA VAL A 106 -10.20 7.62 8.90
C VAL A 106 -11.05 7.47 7.64
N LEU A 107 -12.24 8.00 7.64
CA LEU A 107 -13.22 7.86 6.58
C LEU A 107 -13.42 9.18 5.82
N GLU A 108 -13.72 9.07 4.54
CA GLU A 108 -14.18 10.18 3.71
C GLU A 108 -15.64 9.94 3.28
N PRO A 109 -16.50 11.00 3.29
CA PRO A 109 -17.88 10.87 2.88
C PRO A 109 -18.06 10.42 1.43
N GLY A 110 -18.91 9.44 1.20
CA GLY A 110 -19.27 8.97 -0.15
C GLY A 110 -18.16 8.20 -0.84
N GLU A 111 -17.50 7.31 -0.12
CA GLU A 111 -16.40 6.44 -0.56
C GLU A 111 -16.53 5.84 -1.97
N PRO A 112 -15.38 5.52 -2.60
CA PRO A 112 -14.04 6.08 -2.41
C PRO A 112 -13.88 7.41 -3.14
N GLY A 113 -13.13 8.37 -2.57
CA GLY A 113 -12.76 9.61 -3.25
C GLY A 113 -13.52 10.86 -2.77
N GLY A 114 -14.06 10.85 -1.54
CA GLY A 114 -14.74 11.99 -0.93
C GLY A 114 -13.90 13.26 -0.91
N CYS A 115 -12.65 13.19 -0.46
CA CYS A 115 -11.72 14.34 -0.46
C CYS A 115 -11.40 14.83 -1.88
N ALA A 116 -11.15 13.91 -2.83
CA ALA A 116 -10.87 14.27 -4.21
C ALA A 116 -12.09 14.90 -4.92
N SER A 117 -13.29 14.38 -4.64
CA SER A 117 -14.55 14.91 -5.19
C SER A 117 -15.11 16.07 -4.39
N ARG A 118 -14.45 16.46 -3.28
CA ARG A 118 -14.88 17.52 -2.37
C ARG A 118 -16.29 17.28 -1.80
N ARG A 119 -16.62 16.01 -1.57
CA ARG A 119 -17.89 15.62 -0.96
C ARG A 119 -17.85 15.85 0.54
N ARG A 120 -18.98 16.28 1.05
CA ARG A 120 -19.23 16.42 2.48
C ARG A 120 -20.51 15.71 2.85
N ALA A 121 -20.52 15.09 4.02
CA ALA A 121 -21.72 14.51 4.61
C ALA A 121 -21.69 14.74 6.12
N THR A 122 -22.78 14.48 6.79
CA THR A 122 -22.79 14.49 8.25
C THR A 122 -21.97 13.31 8.79
N VAL A 123 -21.43 13.47 9.99
CA VAL A 123 -20.75 12.37 10.68
C VAL A 123 -21.68 11.16 10.82
N GLU A 124 -22.96 11.41 11.11
CA GLU A 124 -23.97 10.35 11.26
C GLU A 124 -24.19 9.54 9.98
N GLU A 125 -24.30 10.20 8.82
CA GLU A 125 -24.45 9.53 7.53
C GLU A 125 -23.24 8.66 7.21
N THR A 126 -22.02 9.21 7.37
CA THR A 126 -20.78 8.49 7.12
C THR A 126 -20.61 7.32 8.10
N ALA A 127 -20.85 7.55 9.39
CA ALA A 127 -20.75 6.52 10.44
C ALA A 127 -21.70 5.35 10.20
N ARG A 128 -22.95 5.65 9.81
CA ARG A 128 -23.97 4.63 9.54
C ARG A 128 -23.59 3.79 8.30
N ALA A 129 -23.08 4.43 7.26
CA ALA A 129 -22.66 3.72 6.05
C ALA A 129 -21.48 2.78 6.32
N ALA A 130 -20.54 3.16 7.19
CA ALA A 130 -19.35 2.38 7.54
C ALA A 130 -19.54 1.43 8.75
N GLY A 131 -20.71 1.45 9.41
CA GLY A 131 -20.94 0.58 10.57
C GLY A 131 -20.15 0.98 11.81
N CYS A 132 -19.86 2.28 12.00
CA CYS A 132 -19.11 2.75 13.16
C CYS A 132 -19.89 2.56 14.47
N SER A 133 -19.27 1.97 15.48
CA SER A 133 -19.79 1.96 16.86
C SER A 133 -19.67 3.35 17.48
N VAL A 134 -18.59 4.06 17.20
CA VAL A 134 -18.35 5.45 17.60
C VAL A 134 -17.78 6.22 16.42
N ALA A 135 -18.23 7.44 16.22
CA ALA A 135 -17.64 8.34 15.23
C ALA A 135 -17.65 9.79 15.71
N GLN A 136 -16.66 10.54 15.26
CA GLN A 136 -16.64 11.99 15.37
C GLN A 136 -16.05 12.61 14.10
N ASN A 137 -16.23 13.94 13.94
CA ASN A 137 -15.58 14.63 12.83
C ASN A 137 -14.06 14.47 12.87
N GLY A 138 -13.46 14.54 11.70
CA GLY A 138 -12.00 14.42 11.52
C GLY A 138 -11.29 15.76 11.46
N GLY A 139 -10.39 15.89 10.47
CA GLY A 139 -9.55 17.06 10.28
C GLY A 139 -10.26 18.24 9.63
N PHE A 140 -9.50 19.32 9.49
CA PHE A 140 -9.95 20.56 8.89
C PHE A 140 -10.20 20.43 7.38
N PHE A 141 -11.07 21.24 6.86
CA PHE A 141 -11.41 21.31 5.44
C PHE A 141 -11.76 22.74 5.04
N ARG A 142 -11.71 23.05 3.75
CA ARG A 142 -12.15 24.35 3.25
C ARG A 142 -13.66 24.43 3.25
N MET A 143 -14.20 25.42 3.93
CA MET A 143 -15.66 25.60 4.07
C MET A 143 -16.35 25.90 2.74
N ASP A 144 -15.68 26.63 1.84
CA ASP A 144 -16.19 27.02 0.53
C ASP A 144 -16.18 25.86 -0.48
N THR A 145 -15.12 25.05 -0.49
CA THR A 145 -14.91 24.02 -1.50
C THR A 145 -15.14 22.59 -1.01
N GLY A 146 -15.09 22.33 0.30
CA GLY A 146 -15.09 20.98 0.87
C GLY A 146 -13.77 20.23 0.68
N GLU A 147 -12.69 20.91 0.29
CA GLU A 147 -11.37 20.32 0.13
C GLU A 147 -10.80 19.89 1.49
N CYS A 148 -10.36 18.63 1.60
CA CYS A 148 -9.67 18.14 2.79
C CYS A 148 -8.33 18.83 2.95
N LEU A 149 -8.02 19.33 4.14
CA LEU A 149 -6.75 19.98 4.44
C LEU A 149 -5.77 19.00 5.09
N GLY A 150 -4.50 19.15 4.72
CA GLY A 150 -3.42 18.33 5.27
C GLY A 150 -3.29 16.94 4.64
N ASN A 151 -2.54 16.07 5.31
CA ASN A 151 -2.40 14.68 4.92
C ASN A 151 -3.59 13.87 5.43
N VAL A 152 -4.17 13.08 4.55
CA VAL A 152 -5.23 12.13 4.88
C VAL A 152 -4.93 10.79 4.21
N VAL A 153 -4.84 9.72 5.00
CA VAL A 153 -4.79 8.34 4.53
C VAL A 153 -5.98 7.60 5.14
N SER A 154 -6.78 7.02 4.29
CA SER A 154 -7.98 6.25 4.61
C SER A 154 -7.74 4.80 4.19
N ASP A 155 -7.70 3.87 5.13
CA ASP A 155 -7.50 2.43 4.93
C ASP A 155 -6.35 2.11 3.93
N GLY A 156 -5.17 2.69 4.17
CA GLY A 156 -3.97 2.51 3.35
C GLY A 156 -3.93 3.31 2.05
N ARG A 157 -4.99 4.05 1.73
CA ARG A 157 -5.09 4.87 0.53
C ARG A 157 -4.90 6.36 0.87
N ARG A 158 -3.87 6.97 0.34
CA ARG A 158 -3.65 8.42 0.49
C ARG A 158 -4.68 9.18 -0.35
N VAL A 159 -5.54 9.94 0.32
CA VAL A 159 -6.65 10.69 -0.30
C VAL A 159 -6.42 12.20 -0.35
N SER A 160 -5.54 12.71 0.51
CA SER A 160 -5.09 14.11 0.49
C SER A 160 -3.61 14.21 0.87
N SER A 161 -2.91 15.20 0.35
CA SER A 161 -1.50 15.47 0.64
C SER A 161 -1.28 16.91 1.05
N ALA A 162 -0.57 17.10 2.17
CA ALA A 162 -0.10 18.41 2.61
C ALA A 162 1.14 18.90 1.86
N GLY A 163 1.81 18.05 1.06
CA GLY A 163 3.05 18.39 0.36
C GLY A 163 4.18 18.81 1.30
N GLY A 164 4.27 18.17 2.46
CA GLY A 164 5.29 18.45 3.48
C GLY A 164 4.98 19.64 4.40
N LEU A 165 3.78 20.21 4.35
CA LEU A 165 3.34 21.27 5.26
C LEU A 165 3.37 20.77 6.71
N GLN A 166 3.85 21.60 7.64
CA GLN A 166 4.08 21.21 9.03
C GLN A 166 2.88 21.59 9.89
N ASN A 167 1.98 20.62 10.06
CA ASN A 167 0.88 20.64 11.04
C ASN A 167 0.86 19.34 11.81
N ALA A 168 0.31 19.35 13.03
CA ALA A 168 0.22 18.16 13.86
C ALA A 168 -0.60 17.06 13.17
N GLN A 169 -0.10 15.84 13.19
CA GLN A 169 -0.71 14.68 12.55
C GLN A 169 -0.82 13.53 13.54
N PHE A 170 -1.81 12.69 13.36
CA PHE A 170 -1.97 11.42 14.04
C PHE A 170 -2.17 10.32 13.01
N GLY A 171 -1.44 9.23 13.12
CA GLY A 171 -1.54 8.13 12.19
C GLY A 171 -1.18 6.78 12.78
N ILE A 172 -1.50 5.74 12.03
CA ILE A 172 -1.22 4.33 12.34
C ILE A 172 -0.51 3.73 11.13
N ARG A 173 0.68 3.19 11.36
CA ARG A 173 1.44 2.48 10.33
C ARG A 173 0.96 1.03 10.17
N ARG A 174 1.38 0.37 9.11
CA ARG A 174 1.02 -1.04 8.81
C ARG A 174 1.39 -2.01 9.92
N ASP A 175 2.48 -1.79 10.62
CA ASP A 175 2.90 -2.61 11.76
C ASP A 175 2.15 -2.32 13.06
N GLY A 176 1.21 -1.35 13.04
CA GLY A 176 0.43 -0.91 14.18
C GLY A 176 1.08 0.22 14.99
N THR A 177 2.27 0.68 14.65
CA THR A 177 2.93 1.81 15.31
C THR A 177 2.06 3.06 15.21
N LEU A 178 1.77 3.69 16.35
CA LEU A 178 1.07 4.97 16.44
C LEU A 178 2.09 6.09 16.25
N VAL A 179 1.78 7.05 15.40
CA VAL A 179 2.66 8.19 15.11
C VAL A 179 1.90 9.47 15.40
N THR A 180 2.51 10.38 16.18
CA THR A 180 1.93 11.69 16.48
C THR A 180 2.99 12.77 16.31
N GLY A 181 2.69 13.81 15.55
CA GLY A 181 3.58 14.96 15.39
C GLY A 181 3.71 15.45 13.95
N TYR A 182 4.87 15.95 13.60
CA TYR A 182 5.15 16.52 12.28
C TYR A 182 5.80 15.47 11.37
N LEU A 183 5.43 15.47 10.10
CA LEU A 183 5.93 14.52 9.11
C LEU A 183 6.43 15.27 7.86
N SER A 184 7.52 14.80 7.28
CA SER A 184 7.93 15.18 5.94
C SER A 184 7.05 14.48 4.89
N GLU A 185 7.12 14.95 3.64
CA GLU A 185 6.44 14.27 2.54
C GLU A 185 7.00 12.86 2.31
N GLU A 186 8.32 12.68 2.48
CA GLU A 186 9.01 11.39 2.38
C GLU A 186 8.49 10.38 3.42
N GLU A 187 8.35 10.80 4.68
CA GLU A 187 7.82 9.94 5.77
C GLU A 187 6.36 9.52 5.54
N VAL A 188 5.56 10.40 4.92
CA VAL A 188 4.17 10.07 4.53
C VAL A 188 4.11 9.11 3.36
N LEU A 189 5.12 9.13 2.47
CA LEU A 189 5.24 8.28 1.28
C LEU A 189 6.02 7.00 1.52
N ASP A 190 6.43 6.72 2.74
CA ASP A 190 7.16 5.50 3.10
C ASP A 190 6.41 4.25 2.63
N THR A 191 7.08 3.42 1.83
CA THR A 191 6.53 2.18 1.26
C THR A 191 6.91 0.93 2.04
N GLU A 192 7.93 1.01 2.91
CA GLU A 192 8.36 -0.13 3.73
C GLU A 192 7.37 -0.36 4.86
N ASN A 193 7.02 0.71 5.60
CA ASN A 193 6.01 0.68 6.66
C ASN A 193 5.00 1.83 6.48
N PRO A 194 4.14 1.77 5.45
CA PRO A 194 3.24 2.86 5.09
C PRO A 194 2.17 3.09 6.16
N PHE A 195 1.63 4.30 6.16
CA PHE A 195 0.45 4.60 6.95
C PHE A 195 -0.78 3.86 6.42
N VAL A 196 -1.51 3.22 7.32
CA VAL A 196 -2.84 2.67 7.06
C VAL A 196 -3.90 3.73 7.34
N GLN A 197 -3.71 4.49 8.42
CA GLN A 197 -4.55 5.64 8.79
C GLN A 197 -3.66 6.84 9.04
N LEU A 198 -4.03 8.01 8.55
CA LEU A 198 -3.34 9.26 8.83
C LEU A 198 -4.31 10.43 8.72
N LEU A 199 -4.26 11.33 9.66
CA LEU A 199 -5.10 12.53 9.69
C LEU A 199 -4.29 13.73 10.19
N SER A 200 -4.41 14.86 9.50
CA SER A 200 -3.87 16.14 9.96
C SER A 200 -4.88 16.89 10.83
N GLY A 201 -4.37 17.43 11.92
CA GLY A 201 -5.05 18.37 12.76
C GLY A 201 -4.33 19.73 12.77
N VAL A 202 -4.62 20.52 13.77
CA VAL A 202 -3.96 21.80 14.07
C VAL A 202 -3.73 21.87 15.56
N VAL A 203 -2.52 22.12 16.00
CA VAL A 203 -2.02 22.08 17.37
C VAL A 203 -1.77 20.66 17.89
N TRP A 204 -0.50 20.37 18.12
CA TRP A 204 -0.08 19.23 18.91
C TRP A 204 -0.26 19.57 20.39
N LEU A 205 -1.31 19.01 21.00
CA LEU A 205 -1.76 19.35 22.37
C LEU A 205 -0.83 18.80 23.43
N ILE A 206 -0.52 17.52 23.30
CA ILE A 206 0.27 16.75 24.29
C ILE A 206 1.33 15.96 23.55
N ARG A 207 2.57 16.10 24.04
CA ARG A 207 3.73 15.34 23.59
C ARG A 207 4.39 14.66 24.79
N ASN A 208 4.50 13.33 24.76
CA ASN A 208 5.11 12.52 25.81
C ASN A 208 4.60 12.84 27.23
N GLY A 209 3.29 13.08 27.36
CA GLY A 209 2.66 13.38 28.64
C GLY A 209 2.90 14.80 29.15
N SER A 210 3.29 15.73 28.28
CA SER A 210 3.47 17.16 28.58
C SER A 210 2.68 18.01 27.60
N ILE A 211 2.15 19.16 28.05
CA ILE A 211 1.47 20.12 27.15
C ILE A 211 2.50 20.70 26.18
N TYR A 212 2.17 20.68 24.88
CA TYR A 212 3.07 21.08 23.78
C TYR A 212 2.49 22.24 22.93
N ILE A 213 1.51 22.96 23.45
CA ILE A 213 0.75 23.98 22.70
C ILE A 213 1.63 25.17 22.28
N ASN A 214 2.50 25.67 23.17
CA ASN A 214 3.37 26.82 22.86
C ASN A 214 4.36 26.51 21.73
N GLU A 215 4.99 25.36 21.81
CA GLU A 215 5.95 24.87 20.83
C GLU A 215 5.24 24.61 19.49
N SER A 216 4.04 24.05 19.55
CA SER A 216 3.18 23.83 18.39
C SER A 216 2.81 25.14 17.71
N GLN A 217 2.42 26.17 18.46
CA GLN A 217 2.13 27.49 17.90
C GLN A 217 3.35 28.13 17.21
N ALA A 218 4.56 27.81 17.67
CA ALA A 218 5.80 28.31 17.06
C ALA A 218 6.19 27.53 15.80
N ALA A 219 5.89 26.23 15.74
CA ALA A 219 6.32 25.31 14.69
C ALA A 219 5.33 25.18 13.52
N GLU A 220 4.03 25.31 13.79
CA GLU A 220 3.00 25.05 12.78
C GLU A 220 2.76 26.23 11.85
N CYS A 221 2.30 25.88 10.66
CA CYS A 221 2.02 26.83 9.60
C CYS A 221 0.59 27.37 9.67
N ASP A 222 0.44 28.69 9.49
CA ASP A 222 -0.85 29.35 9.46
C ASP A 222 -1.63 29.13 8.15
N GLU A 223 -1.01 28.53 7.11
CA GLU A 223 -1.63 28.39 5.77
C GLU A 223 -2.87 27.49 5.75
N THR A 224 -2.95 26.53 6.68
CA THR A 224 -4.13 25.66 6.82
C THR A 224 -5.21 26.22 7.72
N GLN A 225 -4.99 27.41 8.27
CA GLN A 225 -5.90 28.11 9.17
C GLN A 225 -6.39 29.39 8.51
N GLU A 226 -7.66 29.47 8.26
CA GLU A 226 -8.32 30.71 7.87
C GLU A 226 -8.61 31.63 9.06
N THR A 227 -8.03 31.33 10.24
CA THR A 227 -8.20 32.10 11.46
C THR A 227 -7.31 33.34 11.47
N GLY A 228 -7.84 34.45 11.89
CA GLY A 228 -7.10 35.72 11.95
C GLY A 228 -5.93 35.74 12.94
N SER A 229 -5.86 34.84 13.91
CA SER A 229 -4.80 34.74 14.92
C SER A 229 -4.73 33.35 15.51
N PHE A 230 -3.57 32.72 15.40
CA PHE A 230 -3.32 31.42 16.00
C PHE A 230 -3.48 31.43 17.54
N SER A 231 -3.06 32.52 18.18
CA SER A 231 -3.28 32.72 19.60
C SER A 231 -4.77 32.78 19.96
N LYS A 232 -5.61 33.44 19.14
CA LYS A 232 -7.06 33.43 19.35
C LYS A 232 -7.63 32.03 19.21
N PHE A 233 -7.23 31.30 18.20
CA PHE A 233 -7.64 29.91 17.96
C PHE A 233 -7.39 29.01 19.18
N VAL A 234 -6.20 29.12 19.80
CA VAL A 234 -5.82 28.33 20.98
C VAL A 234 -6.63 28.73 22.23
N ASN A 235 -6.90 30.01 22.41
CA ASN A 235 -7.50 30.56 23.64
C ASN A 235 -9.03 30.69 23.62
N VAL A 236 -9.64 30.59 22.43
CA VAL A 236 -11.09 30.73 22.33
C VAL A 236 -11.84 29.51 22.85
N MET A 237 -12.89 29.73 23.61
CA MET A 237 -13.84 28.68 24.01
C MET A 237 -14.64 28.25 22.80
N SER A 238 -14.79 26.94 22.62
CA SER A 238 -15.58 26.38 21.54
C SER A 238 -15.89 24.90 21.81
N ALA A 239 -16.72 24.28 20.97
CA ALA A 239 -16.76 22.84 20.83
C ALA A 239 -15.41 22.36 20.30
N ARG A 240 -14.89 21.29 20.85
CA ARG A 240 -13.55 20.79 20.54
C ARG A 240 -13.54 19.28 20.37
N THR A 241 -12.68 18.81 19.46
CA THR A 241 -12.39 17.38 19.28
C THR A 241 -10.90 17.13 19.23
N ALA A 242 -10.49 15.95 19.65
CA ALA A 242 -9.09 15.52 19.60
C ALA A 242 -8.98 14.02 19.34
N VAL A 243 -7.80 13.62 18.84
CA VAL A 243 -7.37 12.23 18.73
C VAL A 243 -5.98 12.08 19.32
N GLY A 244 -5.74 10.94 19.96
CA GLY A 244 -4.46 10.63 20.56
C GLY A 244 -4.43 9.21 21.09
N HIS A 245 -3.48 8.93 21.96
CA HIS A 245 -3.35 7.63 22.64
C HIS A 245 -2.89 7.76 24.09
N ASP A 246 -3.20 6.74 24.88
CA ASP A 246 -2.70 6.60 26.24
C ASP A 246 -1.38 5.82 26.30
N ARG A 247 -0.88 5.54 27.52
CA ARG A 247 0.38 4.81 27.74
C ARG A 247 0.35 3.35 27.31
N GLU A 248 -0.83 2.76 27.30
CA GLU A 248 -1.08 1.40 26.88
C GLU A 248 -1.22 1.29 25.35
N GLY A 249 -1.10 2.40 24.62
CA GLY A 249 -1.27 2.46 23.16
C GLY A 249 -2.74 2.29 22.72
N GLN A 250 -3.70 2.53 23.63
CA GLN A 250 -5.10 2.58 23.26
C GLN A 250 -5.42 3.91 22.59
N LEU A 251 -6.23 3.88 21.55
CA LEU A 251 -6.76 5.08 20.93
C LEU A 251 -7.63 5.85 21.91
N VAL A 252 -7.47 7.16 21.93
CA VAL A 252 -8.33 8.08 22.67
C VAL A 252 -8.95 9.08 21.71
N LEU A 253 -10.29 9.10 21.64
CA LEU A 253 -11.05 10.16 21.00
C LEU A 253 -11.70 11.03 22.07
N PHE A 254 -11.68 12.33 21.86
CA PHE A 254 -12.24 13.31 22.76
C PHE A 254 -13.17 14.26 22.02
N HIS A 255 -14.31 14.52 22.59
CA HIS A 255 -15.30 15.48 22.10
C HIS A 255 -15.92 16.25 23.26
N VAL A 256 -16.09 17.53 23.10
CA VAL A 256 -16.94 18.35 23.99
C VAL A 256 -17.88 19.25 23.19
N ASP A 257 -19.09 19.38 23.72
CA ASP A 257 -20.08 20.35 23.22
C ASP A 257 -19.65 21.78 23.50
N GLY A 258 -19.97 22.68 22.58
CA GLY A 258 -19.64 24.08 22.73
C GLY A 258 -20.33 24.97 21.71
N GLN A 259 -19.95 26.21 21.72
CA GLN A 259 -20.28 27.23 20.73
C GLN A 259 -19.20 28.31 20.83
N THR A 260 -18.58 28.66 19.73
CA THR A 260 -17.44 29.57 19.72
C THR A 260 -17.75 30.90 20.43
N GLU A 261 -16.83 31.32 21.30
CA GLU A 261 -16.93 32.49 22.18
C GLU A 261 -18.00 32.45 23.27
N GLN A 262 -18.89 31.45 23.29
CA GLN A 262 -20.03 31.42 24.22
C GLN A 262 -19.92 30.30 25.26
N ARG A 263 -19.56 29.08 24.84
CA ARG A 263 -19.48 27.91 25.71
C ARG A 263 -18.50 26.88 25.15
N GLY A 264 -18.10 25.95 25.98
CA GLY A 264 -17.12 24.92 25.60
C GLY A 264 -15.81 25.12 26.36
N ILE A 265 -14.70 24.71 25.74
CA ILE A 265 -13.36 24.80 26.31
C ILE A 265 -12.35 25.37 25.29
N ASN A 266 -11.24 25.91 25.81
CA ASN A 266 -10.09 26.25 25.00
C ASN A 266 -9.10 25.06 24.90
N LEU A 267 -8.02 25.19 24.10
CA LEU A 267 -7.08 24.08 23.89
C LEU A 267 -6.23 23.77 25.14
N TRP A 268 -5.97 24.75 26.01
CA TRP A 268 -5.27 24.53 27.27
C TRP A 268 -6.09 23.67 28.23
N GLU A 269 -7.35 24.02 28.43
CA GLU A 269 -8.29 23.26 29.25
C GLU A 269 -8.48 21.83 28.70
N MET A 270 -8.49 21.68 27.37
CA MET A 270 -8.55 20.36 26.73
C MET A 270 -7.29 19.54 27.02
N ALA A 271 -6.10 20.11 26.83
CA ALA A 271 -4.85 19.43 27.10
C ALA A 271 -4.71 19.00 28.56
N GLU A 272 -5.04 19.88 29.50
CA GLU A 272 -5.04 19.57 30.93
C GLU A 272 -6.04 18.44 31.28
N PHE A 273 -7.22 18.45 30.69
CA PHE A 273 -8.19 17.39 30.89
C PHE A 273 -7.67 16.05 30.35
N LEU A 274 -7.12 16.04 29.15
CA LEU A 274 -6.57 14.82 28.52
C LEU A 274 -5.37 14.26 29.31
N LEU A 275 -4.50 15.12 29.86
CA LEU A 275 -3.41 14.68 30.74
C LEU A 275 -3.94 13.96 31.99
N LYS A 276 -5.01 14.48 32.62
CA LYS A 276 -5.68 13.83 33.75
C LYS A 276 -6.31 12.48 33.37
N GLN A 277 -6.50 12.23 32.08
CA GLN A 277 -6.98 10.96 31.54
C GLN A 277 -5.82 10.04 31.09
N ASN A 278 -4.57 10.31 31.45
CA ASN A 278 -3.36 9.56 31.10
C ASN A 278 -3.05 9.53 29.59
N VAL A 279 -3.52 10.51 28.83
CA VAL A 279 -3.16 10.66 27.42
C VAL A 279 -1.71 11.11 27.32
N VAL A 280 -0.95 10.45 26.44
CA VAL A 280 0.50 10.67 26.28
C VAL A 280 0.80 11.53 25.07
N ASN A 281 0.13 11.28 23.96
CA ASN A 281 0.22 12.11 22.76
C ASN A 281 -1.19 12.38 22.21
N ALA A 282 -1.46 13.62 21.82
CA ALA A 282 -2.74 14.01 21.25
C ALA A 282 -2.63 15.26 20.37
N ILE A 283 -3.43 15.32 19.33
CA ILE A 283 -3.60 16.47 18.46
C ILE A 283 -5.05 16.99 18.54
N ASN A 284 -5.24 18.30 18.33
CA ASN A 284 -6.55 18.88 18.15
C ASN A 284 -7.04 18.66 16.72
N LEU A 285 -8.30 18.28 16.58
CA LEU A 285 -9.03 18.16 15.32
C LEU A 285 -9.95 19.35 15.10
N ASP A 286 -10.75 19.31 14.02
CA ASP A 286 -11.69 20.37 13.70
C ASP A 286 -12.77 20.52 14.79
N GLY A 287 -13.13 21.76 15.10
CA GLY A 287 -14.02 22.11 16.20
C GLY A 287 -15.19 22.98 15.76
N GLY A 288 -15.74 23.77 16.70
CA GLY A 288 -16.88 24.63 16.41
C GLY A 288 -18.08 23.86 15.86
N GLY A 289 -18.69 24.36 14.78
CA GLY A 289 -19.81 23.71 14.11
C GLY A 289 -19.54 22.32 13.56
N SER A 290 -18.27 21.99 13.30
CA SER A 290 -17.87 20.65 12.85
C SER A 290 -17.89 19.62 13.97
N ALA A 291 -17.73 20.04 15.24
CA ALA A 291 -17.68 19.13 16.39
C ALA A 291 -18.97 18.31 16.51
N THR A 292 -18.87 17.05 16.20
CA THR A 292 -19.99 16.12 16.17
C THR A 292 -19.56 14.77 16.73
N PHE A 293 -20.37 14.18 17.59
CA PHE A 293 -20.17 12.85 18.15
C PHE A 293 -21.37 11.96 17.87
N VAL A 294 -21.11 10.77 17.36
CA VAL A 294 -22.11 9.77 16.98
C VAL A 294 -21.82 8.47 17.72
N LEU A 295 -22.85 7.88 18.30
CA LEU A 295 -22.79 6.60 19.00
C LEU A 295 -23.77 5.62 18.36
N ASN A 296 -23.30 4.46 17.92
CA ASN A 296 -24.11 3.43 17.27
C ASN A 296 -24.99 3.99 16.12
N GLY A 297 -24.38 4.85 15.27
CA GLY A 297 -25.07 5.44 14.14
C GLY A 297 -26.08 6.54 14.47
N THR A 298 -26.14 7.00 15.73
CA THR A 298 -27.05 8.04 16.19
C THR A 298 -26.29 9.23 16.75
N LEU A 299 -26.71 10.46 16.40
CA LEU A 299 -26.14 11.69 16.91
C LEU A 299 -26.27 11.76 18.44
N ALA A 300 -25.15 11.92 19.14
CA ALA A 300 -25.08 11.96 20.60
C ALA A 300 -24.53 13.27 21.16
N SER A 301 -24.05 14.17 20.30
CA SER A 301 -23.62 15.53 20.65
C SER A 301 -24.72 16.58 20.37
N TYR A 302 -24.53 17.79 20.91
CA TYR A 302 -25.39 18.92 20.62
C TYR A 302 -24.74 19.85 19.58
N PRO A 303 -25.23 19.86 18.33
CA PRO A 303 -24.63 20.69 17.27
C PRO A 303 -24.66 22.18 17.60
N SER A 304 -23.66 22.93 17.16
CA SER A 304 -23.60 24.38 17.35
C SER A 304 -24.07 25.19 16.14
N ASP A 305 -24.03 24.61 14.93
CA ASP A 305 -24.55 25.24 13.70
C ASP A 305 -26.09 25.30 13.69
N HIS A 306 -26.63 26.31 13.02
CA HIS A 306 -28.07 26.39 12.76
C HIS A 306 -28.42 25.61 11.47
N CYS A 307 -29.59 24.98 11.48
CA CYS A 307 -30.15 24.41 10.26
C CYS A 307 -30.49 25.53 9.26
N GLN A 308 -30.31 25.24 7.97
CA GLN A 308 -30.52 26.23 6.90
C GLN A 308 -31.96 26.80 6.85
N ALA A 309 -32.94 26.00 7.22
CA ALA A 309 -34.36 26.34 7.04
C ALA A 309 -35.05 26.84 8.31
N ASN A 310 -34.43 26.77 9.48
CA ASN A 310 -35.10 27.11 10.74
C ASN A 310 -34.09 27.46 11.86
N MET A 311 -34.59 27.71 13.08
CA MET A 311 -33.76 28.04 14.24
C MET A 311 -33.19 26.82 14.97
N TRP A 312 -33.45 25.59 14.50
CA TRP A 312 -32.91 24.38 15.11
C TRP A 312 -31.42 24.22 14.84
N ARG A 313 -30.77 23.40 15.63
CA ARG A 313 -29.38 23.06 15.47
C ARG A 313 -29.22 21.79 14.62
N CYS A 314 -28.28 21.82 13.66
CA CYS A 314 -27.97 20.72 12.76
C CYS A 314 -26.49 20.39 12.75
N PRO A 315 -26.12 19.10 12.61
CA PRO A 315 -24.74 18.73 12.38
C PRO A 315 -24.22 19.26 11.04
N ARG A 316 -22.98 19.76 11.05
CA ARG A 316 -22.29 20.22 9.84
C ARG A 316 -21.93 19.03 8.94
N HIS A 317 -21.96 19.26 7.63
CA HIS A 317 -21.36 18.35 6.66
C HIS A 317 -19.86 18.53 6.65
N VAL A 318 -19.12 17.50 7.00
CA VAL A 318 -17.64 17.49 7.12
C VAL A 318 -17.00 16.68 6.00
N SER A 319 -15.71 16.86 5.80
CA SER A 319 -14.96 16.20 4.72
C SER A 319 -14.21 14.94 5.17
N THR A 320 -14.02 14.74 6.47
CA THR A 320 -13.44 13.53 7.06
C THR A 320 -14.11 13.19 8.38
N VAL A 321 -14.16 11.90 8.67
CA VAL A 321 -14.73 11.33 9.90
C VAL A 321 -13.73 10.34 10.49
N VAL A 322 -13.54 10.34 11.80
CA VAL A 322 -12.83 9.28 12.51
C VAL A 322 -13.84 8.31 13.09
N CYS A 323 -13.63 7.03 12.82
CA CYS A 323 -14.54 5.94 13.11
C CYS A 323 -13.87 4.91 14.01
N VAL A 324 -14.55 4.49 15.06
CA VAL A 324 -14.21 3.30 15.83
C VAL A 324 -15.27 2.25 15.53
N HIS A 325 -14.82 1.09 15.10
CA HIS A 325 -15.66 -0.03 14.65
C HIS A 325 -15.23 -1.33 15.31
N GLU A 326 -15.99 -2.37 15.13
CA GLU A 326 -15.59 -3.72 15.54
C GLU A 326 -14.26 -4.10 14.87
N PRO A 327 -13.42 -4.94 15.53
CA PRO A 327 -12.11 -5.27 15.00
C PRO A 327 -12.17 -5.79 13.56
N SER A 328 -11.45 -5.14 12.66
CA SER A 328 -11.28 -5.56 11.26
C SER A 328 -9.99 -6.36 11.06
N CYS A 329 -9.94 -7.15 10.02
CA CYS A 329 -8.73 -7.84 9.60
C CYS A 329 -7.83 -6.90 8.78
N GLN A 330 -6.53 -7.13 8.85
CA GLN A 330 -5.53 -6.45 8.02
C GLN A 330 -4.69 -7.47 7.25
N PRO A 331 -4.85 -7.55 5.93
CA PRO A 331 -5.86 -6.86 5.10
C PRO A 331 -7.28 -7.41 5.33
N SER A 332 -8.30 -6.64 4.99
CA SER A 332 -9.71 -6.99 5.25
C SER A 332 -10.18 -8.26 4.53
N ASP A 333 -9.60 -8.55 3.37
CA ASP A 333 -9.84 -9.73 2.54
C ASP A 333 -8.97 -10.94 2.94
N CYS A 334 -8.13 -10.83 3.97
CA CYS A 334 -7.17 -11.87 4.37
C CYS A 334 -6.32 -12.38 3.19
N ASN A 335 -5.89 -11.48 2.30
CA ASN A 335 -5.17 -11.77 1.04
C ASN A 335 -5.92 -12.72 0.08
N GLY A 336 -7.24 -12.80 0.18
CA GLY A 336 -8.05 -13.72 -0.61
C GLY A 336 -7.97 -15.19 -0.16
N HIS A 337 -7.23 -15.48 0.90
CA HIS A 337 -6.96 -16.83 1.39
C HIS A 337 -7.57 -17.12 2.76
N GLY A 338 -8.54 -16.29 3.18
CA GLY A 338 -9.20 -16.46 4.47
C GLY A 338 -10.50 -15.67 4.57
N THR A 339 -11.19 -15.89 5.70
CA THR A 339 -12.39 -15.13 6.07
C THR A 339 -12.09 -14.35 7.34
N CYS A 340 -12.44 -13.07 7.37
CA CYS A 340 -12.30 -12.25 8.56
C CYS A 340 -13.41 -12.60 9.57
N VAL A 341 -13.04 -13.08 10.75
CA VAL A 341 -13.95 -13.37 11.85
C VAL A 341 -13.44 -12.69 13.11
N GLU A 342 -14.23 -11.78 13.67
CA GLU A 342 -13.88 -11.00 14.87
C GLU A 342 -12.47 -10.36 14.76
N GLY A 343 -12.18 -9.79 13.57
CA GLY A 343 -10.90 -9.13 13.29
C GLY A 343 -9.70 -10.06 13.21
N ARG A 344 -9.90 -11.35 13.02
CA ARG A 344 -8.84 -12.33 12.78
C ARG A 344 -9.10 -13.07 11.49
N CYS A 345 -8.08 -13.20 10.67
CA CYS A 345 -8.19 -14.02 9.49
C CYS A 345 -8.22 -15.49 9.88
N GLN A 346 -9.32 -16.16 9.55
CA GLN A 346 -9.41 -17.61 9.53
C GLN A 346 -9.06 -18.08 8.14
N CYS A 347 -7.87 -18.68 8.01
CA CYS A 347 -7.36 -19.06 6.71
C CYS A 347 -8.17 -20.20 6.12
N THR A 348 -8.52 -20.06 4.84
CA THR A 348 -9.15 -21.10 4.03
C THR A 348 -8.08 -21.99 3.42
N GLY A 349 -8.45 -23.25 3.15
CA GLY A 349 -7.50 -24.21 2.65
C GLY A 349 -6.60 -24.81 3.75
N ARG A 350 -5.79 -25.80 3.32
CA ARG A 350 -5.03 -26.64 4.25
C ARG A 350 -3.66 -26.07 4.57
N PHE A 351 -3.15 -25.23 3.68
CA PHE A 351 -1.75 -24.81 3.69
C PHE A 351 -1.54 -23.33 3.97
N TRP A 352 -2.57 -22.48 3.88
CA TRP A 352 -2.47 -21.08 4.23
C TRP A 352 -2.40 -20.85 5.74
N ARG A 353 -1.46 -20.02 6.20
CA ARG A 353 -1.18 -19.70 7.59
C ARG A 353 -0.83 -18.23 7.76
N GLY A 354 -0.55 -17.87 9.02
CA GLY A 354 -0.21 -16.52 9.43
C GLY A 354 -1.42 -15.68 9.78
N ALA A 355 -1.19 -14.54 10.41
CA ALA A 355 -2.23 -13.64 10.90
C ALA A 355 -3.07 -13.02 9.77
N ALA A 356 -2.51 -12.95 8.57
CA ALA A 356 -3.11 -12.39 7.37
C ALA A 356 -3.35 -13.44 6.27
N CYS A 357 -3.16 -14.73 6.55
CA CYS A 357 -3.23 -15.81 5.57
C CYS A 357 -2.33 -15.59 4.33
N SER A 358 -1.14 -15.04 4.55
CA SER A 358 -0.17 -14.71 3.49
C SER A 358 0.97 -15.73 3.37
N GLU A 359 1.02 -16.71 4.25
CA GLU A 359 2.12 -17.66 4.35
C GLU A 359 1.63 -19.06 3.98
N LEU A 360 2.41 -19.75 3.13
CA LEU A 360 2.19 -21.16 2.83
C LEU A 360 3.01 -22.01 3.80
N ASP A 361 2.36 -22.95 4.48
CA ASP A 361 2.95 -23.90 5.41
C ASP A 361 2.61 -25.33 5.00
N CYS A 362 3.58 -26.04 4.45
CA CYS A 362 3.51 -27.45 4.11
C CYS A 362 4.04 -28.36 5.22
N GLY A 363 4.09 -27.85 6.47
CA GLY A 363 4.54 -28.58 7.64
C GLY A 363 6.02 -28.43 7.96
N PRO A 364 6.50 -28.99 9.06
CA PRO A 364 7.83 -28.74 9.61
C PRO A 364 8.99 -29.17 8.71
N ALA A 365 8.73 -30.07 7.78
CA ALA A 365 9.73 -30.51 6.82
C ALA A 365 9.81 -29.63 5.56
N ASN A 366 8.91 -28.68 5.40
CA ASN A 366 8.82 -27.79 4.23
C ASN A 366 9.10 -28.50 2.91
N CYS A 367 8.25 -29.49 2.57
CA CYS A 367 8.40 -30.37 1.41
C CYS A 367 9.74 -31.12 1.38
N SER A 368 10.28 -31.46 2.56
CA SER A 368 11.56 -32.19 2.75
C SER A 368 12.76 -31.57 2.03
N GLN A 369 12.69 -30.30 1.66
CA GLN A 369 13.67 -29.57 0.84
C GLN A 369 13.83 -30.13 -0.59
N HIS A 370 12.87 -30.94 -1.04
CA HIS A 370 12.82 -31.56 -2.36
C HIS A 370 11.55 -31.18 -3.13
N GLY A 371 10.97 -30.02 -2.81
CA GLY A 371 9.79 -29.53 -3.47
C GLY A 371 9.42 -28.11 -3.05
N LEU A 372 8.45 -27.54 -3.76
CA LEU A 372 7.88 -26.23 -3.50
C LEU A 372 6.53 -26.39 -2.81
N CYS A 373 6.34 -25.66 -1.71
CA CYS A 373 5.03 -25.56 -1.05
C CYS A 373 4.07 -24.73 -1.91
N THR A 374 2.90 -25.28 -2.22
CA THR A 374 1.84 -24.63 -2.99
C THR A 374 0.51 -24.67 -2.25
N GLU A 375 -0.49 -24.00 -2.77
CA GLU A 375 -1.86 -23.98 -2.22
C GLU A 375 -2.51 -25.37 -2.14
N THR A 376 -2.07 -26.30 -2.98
CA THR A 376 -2.57 -27.68 -3.05
C THR A 376 -1.69 -28.67 -2.31
N GLY A 377 -0.55 -28.23 -1.78
CA GLY A 377 0.43 -29.06 -1.09
C GLY A 377 1.82 -28.98 -1.70
N CYS A 378 2.66 -29.94 -1.37
CA CYS A 378 4.00 -29.99 -1.93
C CYS A 378 3.97 -30.42 -3.39
N ARG A 379 4.61 -29.63 -4.25
CA ARG A 379 4.99 -30.01 -5.62
C ARG A 379 6.43 -30.46 -5.61
N CYS A 380 6.64 -31.74 -5.87
CA CYS A 380 7.96 -32.33 -5.73
C CYS A 380 8.87 -32.03 -6.93
N GLU A 381 10.14 -31.81 -6.63
CA GLU A 381 11.19 -31.69 -7.62
C GLU A 381 11.42 -33.02 -8.33
N ALA A 382 12.09 -32.97 -9.48
CA ALA A 382 12.42 -34.16 -10.26
C ALA A 382 13.23 -35.16 -9.43
N GLY A 383 12.80 -36.40 -9.41
CA GLY A 383 13.42 -37.48 -8.64
C GLY A 383 12.76 -37.77 -7.30
N TRP A 384 11.77 -36.95 -6.91
CA TRP A 384 11.09 -37.07 -5.63
C TRP A 384 9.57 -37.18 -5.80
N THR A 385 8.89 -37.79 -4.80
CA THR A 385 7.44 -37.99 -4.76
C THR A 385 6.96 -38.09 -3.31
N GLY A 386 5.64 -38.29 -3.15
CA GLY A 386 4.99 -38.35 -1.86
C GLY A 386 4.38 -37.03 -1.43
N SER A 387 3.52 -37.06 -0.43
CA SER A 387 2.76 -35.87 0.02
C SER A 387 3.63 -34.74 0.58
N ASN A 388 4.87 -35.06 0.97
CA ASN A 388 5.86 -34.13 1.54
C ASN A 388 7.20 -34.21 0.80
N CYS A 389 7.25 -34.84 -0.39
CA CYS A 389 8.45 -35.01 -1.21
C CYS A 389 9.63 -35.70 -0.50
N SER A 390 9.36 -36.60 0.44
CA SER A 390 10.41 -37.34 1.17
C SER A 390 10.79 -38.66 0.53
N GLU A 391 10.07 -39.11 -0.49
CA GLU A 391 10.25 -40.39 -1.15
C GLU A 391 10.95 -40.19 -2.48
N ALA A 392 12.05 -40.92 -2.69
CA ALA A 392 12.69 -40.94 -4.01
C ALA A 392 11.85 -41.72 -5.01
N CYS A 393 11.94 -41.38 -6.30
CA CYS A 393 11.26 -42.13 -7.34
C CYS A 393 11.63 -43.60 -7.28
N THR A 394 10.63 -44.49 -7.37
CA THR A 394 10.86 -45.94 -7.47
C THR A 394 11.49 -46.29 -8.78
N ASN A 395 12.23 -47.43 -8.81
CA ASN A 395 12.84 -47.93 -10.03
C ASN A 395 11.81 -48.01 -11.18
N GLY A 396 12.13 -47.37 -12.28
CA GLY A 396 11.29 -47.34 -13.48
C GLY A 396 10.43 -46.09 -13.66
N SER A 397 10.55 -45.09 -12.75
CA SER A 397 9.93 -43.77 -12.90
C SER A 397 10.93 -42.64 -12.67
N PHE A 398 10.68 -41.48 -13.26
CA PHE A 398 11.56 -40.31 -13.18
C PHE A 398 10.77 -38.99 -13.36
N GLY A 399 11.48 -37.87 -13.12
CA GLY A 399 10.98 -36.54 -13.34
C GLY A 399 10.20 -35.99 -12.15
N GLU A 400 9.50 -34.85 -12.34
CA GLU A 400 8.69 -34.23 -11.31
C GLU A 400 7.56 -35.19 -10.87
N ASP A 401 7.39 -35.34 -9.57
CA ASP A 401 6.42 -36.28 -8.95
C ASP A 401 6.52 -37.70 -9.48
N CYS A 402 7.66 -38.08 -10.05
CA CYS A 402 7.88 -39.41 -10.66
C CYS A 402 6.86 -39.77 -11.75
N ALA A 403 6.32 -38.76 -12.43
CA ALA A 403 5.21 -38.93 -13.37
C ALA A 403 5.60 -39.63 -14.69
N LYS A 404 6.89 -39.68 -15.03
CA LYS A 404 7.40 -40.28 -16.27
C LYS A 404 7.92 -41.69 -16.04
N LYS A 405 7.77 -42.55 -17.04
CA LYS A 405 8.27 -43.93 -16.99
C LYS A 405 9.58 -44.07 -17.72
N CYS A 406 10.54 -44.75 -17.09
CA CYS A 406 11.80 -45.10 -17.70
C CYS A 406 11.60 -46.15 -18.81
N GLN A 407 12.39 -46.06 -19.87
CA GLN A 407 12.40 -47.03 -20.99
C GLN A 407 13.70 -47.82 -21.04
N CYS A 408 14.34 -48.02 -19.88
CA CYS A 408 15.62 -48.75 -19.79
C CYS A 408 15.42 -50.26 -19.92
N HIS A 409 16.27 -50.92 -20.70
CA HIS A 409 16.24 -52.35 -20.95
C HIS A 409 17.46 -53.06 -20.35
N ASN A 410 17.46 -54.37 -20.42
CA ASN A 410 18.55 -55.24 -20.02
C ASN A 410 19.07 -55.04 -18.58
N GLY A 411 18.18 -54.65 -17.66
CA GLY A 411 18.55 -54.44 -16.27
C GLY A 411 19.31 -53.13 -16.01
N ALA A 412 19.26 -52.19 -16.94
CA ALA A 412 19.83 -50.86 -16.76
C ALA A 412 19.13 -50.06 -15.66
N THR A 413 19.87 -49.27 -14.90
CA THR A 413 19.35 -48.37 -13.88
C THR A 413 18.94 -47.04 -14.50
N CYS A 414 17.78 -46.58 -14.12
CA CYS A 414 17.23 -45.29 -14.57
C CYS A 414 17.60 -44.19 -13.58
N ASP A 415 18.11 -43.08 -14.09
CA ASP A 415 18.29 -41.86 -13.30
C ASP A 415 16.94 -41.29 -12.91
N PRO A 416 16.63 -41.11 -11.62
CA PRO A 416 15.30 -40.66 -11.17
C PRO A 416 15.00 -39.21 -11.52
N VAL A 417 16.00 -38.41 -11.87
CA VAL A 417 15.83 -36.99 -12.20
C VAL A 417 15.56 -36.81 -13.70
N ARG A 418 16.43 -37.39 -14.53
CA ARG A 418 16.46 -37.16 -15.98
C ARG A 418 15.85 -38.28 -16.81
N GLY A 419 15.76 -39.48 -16.23
CA GLY A 419 15.29 -40.67 -16.94
C GLY A 419 16.35 -41.30 -17.85
N THR A 420 17.61 -40.91 -17.73
CA THR A 420 18.72 -41.51 -18.50
C THR A 420 19.05 -42.90 -18.00
N CYS A 421 19.33 -43.82 -18.90
CA CYS A 421 19.65 -45.19 -18.55
C CYS A 421 21.15 -45.37 -18.36
N ALA A 422 21.57 -45.89 -17.21
CA ALA A 422 22.93 -46.35 -16.98
C ALA A 422 23.02 -47.81 -17.41
N CYS A 423 23.65 -48.06 -18.57
CA CYS A 423 23.71 -49.39 -19.16
C CYS A 423 24.64 -50.33 -18.36
N PRO A 424 24.17 -51.56 -18.08
CA PRO A 424 25.00 -52.57 -17.47
C PRO A 424 26.09 -53.05 -18.45
N PRO A 425 27.09 -53.77 -17.96
CA PRO A 425 28.15 -54.31 -18.81
C PRO A 425 27.60 -55.15 -19.98
N GLY A 426 28.11 -54.91 -21.18
CA GLY A 426 27.71 -55.59 -22.39
C GLY A 426 26.65 -54.85 -23.24
N PHE A 427 26.10 -53.76 -22.73
CA PHE A 427 25.05 -52.99 -23.41
C PHE A 427 25.37 -51.48 -23.51
N THR A 428 24.83 -50.85 -24.55
CA THR A 428 24.98 -49.42 -24.85
C THR A 428 23.71 -48.84 -25.49
N GLY A 429 23.74 -47.55 -25.81
CA GLY A 429 22.64 -46.81 -26.38
C GLY A 429 21.76 -46.16 -25.32
N ASP A 430 20.89 -45.22 -25.73
CA ASP A 430 20.08 -44.35 -24.82
C ASP A 430 19.17 -45.15 -23.90
N ILE A 431 18.71 -46.32 -24.34
CA ILE A 431 17.81 -47.20 -23.59
C ILE A 431 18.44 -48.58 -23.32
N CYS A 432 19.74 -48.74 -23.56
CA CYS A 432 20.52 -49.93 -23.27
C CYS A 432 20.04 -51.23 -23.97
N VAL A 433 19.54 -51.15 -25.19
CA VAL A 433 19.12 -52.31 -26.00
C VAL A 433 20.21 -52.81 -26.95
N GLN A 434 21.21 -51.99 -27.22
CA GLN A 434 22.29 -52.32 -28.14
C GLN A 434 23.38 -53.11 -27.41
N GLU A 435 23.83 -54.19 -27.97
CA GLU A 435 25.01 -54.89 -27.48
C GLU A 435 26.28 -54.11 -27.80
N CYS A 436 27.35 -54.33 -27.02
CA CYS A 436 28.61 -53.68 -27.28
C CYS A 436 29.12 -53.98 -28.66
N PRO A 437 29.64 -53.00 -29.40
CA PRO A 437 30.38 -53.28 -30.67
C PRO A 437 31.53 -54.19 -30.45
N LEU A 438 31.86 -54.95 -31.47
CA LEU A 438 33.05 -55.84 -31.43
C LEU A 438 34.29 -55.04 -31.05
N GLY A 439 35.05 -55.58 -30.10
CA GLY A 439 36.27 -54.95 -29.59
C GLY A 439 36.03 -54.00 -28.39
N TRP A 440 34.77 -53.86 -27.89
CA TRP A 440 34.44 -53.06 -26.73
C TRP A 440 33.69 -53.86 -25.67
N TYR A 441 33.89 -53.52 -24.41
CA TYR A 441 33.23 -54.18 -23.29
C TYR A 441 32.96 -53.25 -22.12
N GLY A 442 32.23 -53.73 -21.10
CA GLY A 442 31.97 -53.06 -19.85
C GLY A 442 30.72 -52.20 -19.88
N PRO A 443 30.47 -51.46 -18.82
CA PRO A 443 29.28 -50.59 -18.71
C PRO A 443 29.26 -49.53 -19.81
N GLY A 444 28.19 -49.46 -20.59
CA GLY A 444 28.07 -48.52 -21.69
C GLY A 444 29.11 -48.72 -22.80
N CYS A 445 29.81 -49.88 -22.83
CA CYS A 445 30.82 -50.21 -23.83
C CYS A 445 32.00 -49.23 -23.92
N GLN A 446 32.45 -48.73 -22.80
CA GLN A 446 33.48 -47.68 -22.75
C GLN A 446 34.91 -48.20 -22.72
N SER A 447 35.12 -49.51 -22.54
CA SER A 447 36.42 -50.11 -22.43
C SER A 447 36.80 -50.89 -23.70
N PRO A 448 37.96 -50.61 -24.33
CA PRO A 448 38.41 -51.40 -25.47
C PRO A 448 38.98 -52.77 -25.03
N CYS A 449 38.71 -53.83 -25.79
CA CYS A 449 39.31 -55.16 -25.58
C CYS A 449 40.84 -55.11 -25.74
N LYS A 450 41.57 -55.75 -24.80
CA LYS A 450 43.03 -55.84 -24.82
C LYS A 450 43.48 -57.25 -25.10
N CYS A 451 42.84 -57.93 -26.08
CA CYS A 451 43.16 -59.28 -26.46
C CYS A 451 44.31 -59.35 -27.51
N GLU A 452 45.08 -60.43 -27.49
CA GLU A 452 46.11 -60.66 -28.50
C GLU A 452 45.52 -60.67 -29.91
N HIS A 453 46.25 -60.11 -30.87
CA HIS A 453 45.83 -59.97 -32.27
C HIS A 453 44.53 -59.19 -32.49
N GLN A 454 44.17 -58.25 -31.54
CA GLN A 454 42.97 -57.44 -31.59
C GLN A 454 41.66 -58.26 -31.66
N CYS A 455 41.67 -59.43 -31.02
CA CYS A 455 40.49 -60.28 -30.95
C CYS A 455 39.38 -59.62 -30.10
N PRO A 456 38.11 -59.83 -30.46
CA PRO A 456 37.03 -59.41 -29.63
C PRO A 456 37.01 -60.10 -28.28
N CYS A 457 36.70 -59.42 -27.23
CA CYS A 457 36.55 -59.98 -25.89
C CYS A 457 35.04 -60.17 -25.56
N ASP A 458 34.79 -60.80 -24.46
CA ASP A 458 33.43 -60.87 -23.89
C ASP A 458 32.89 -59.44 -23.59
N PRO A 459 31.75 -59.10 -24.13
CA PRO A 459 31.21 -57.69 -23.99
C PRO A 459 30.86 -57.31 -22.58
N GLN A 460 30.65 -58.24 -21.66
CA GLN A 460 30.36 -57.96 -20.27
C GLN A 460 31.61 -57.82 -19.42
N THR A 461 32.53 -58.79 -19.53
CA THR A 461 33.68 -58.94 -18.62
C THR A 461 34.99 -58.47 -19.19
N GLY A 462 35.10 -58.32 -20.51
CA GLY A 462 36.35 -58.03 -21.20
C GLY A 462 37.29 -59.27 -21.29
N ASN A 463 36.82 -60.48 -20.94
CA ASN A 463 37.59 -61.66 -20.90
C ASN A 463 37.88 -62.19 -22.33
N CYS A 464 39.15 -62.40 -22.65
CA CYS A 464 39.58 -62.86 -23.95
C CYS A 464 39.48 -64.40 -24.13
N SER A 465 39.20 -65.13 -23.06
CA SER A 465 39.22 -66.62 -23.06
C SER A 465 37.85 -67.26 -23.24
N LEU A 466 36.75 -66.48 -23.28
CA LEU A 466 35.44 -67.05 -23.51
C LEU A 466 35.24 -67.39 -24.98
N ALA A 467 34.93 -68.64 -25.19
CA ALA A 467 34.70 -69.26 -26.51
C ALA A 467 33.44 -68.63 -27.15
N TRP A 468 33.59 -67.67 -27.97
CA TRP A 468 32.59 -67.33 -29.00
C TRP A 468 32.33 -68.65 -29.80
N SER A 469 31.07 -68.85 -30.16
CA SER A 469 30.61 -70.05 -30.85
C SER A 469 31.71 -70.71 -31.69
N ARG A 470 31.90 -72.02 -31.54
CA ARG A 470 32.98 -72.80 -32.19
C ARG A 470 33.13 -72.47 -33.67
N THR A 471 32.09 -72.04 -34.33
CA THR A 471 32.08 -71.63 -35.73
C THR A 471 32.81 -70.31 -35.99
N LEU A 472 32.63 -69.32 -35.14
CA LEU A 472 33.30 -68.02 -35.30
C LEU A 472 34.77 -68.07 -34.93
N ASN A 473 35.13 -68.83 -33.88
CA ASN A 473 36.50 -69.07 -33.49
C ASN A 473 37.29 -69.84 -34.57
N SER A 474 36.64 -70.74 -35.32
CA SER A 474 37.34 -71.48 -36.43
C SER A 474 37.56 -70.54 -37.66
N ILE A 475 36.75 -69.59 -37.89
CA ILE A 475 36.92 -68.60 -38.97
C ILE A 475 37.96 -67.55 -38.57
N LEU A 476 37.89 -66.99 -37.36
CA LEU A 476 38.83 -65.99 -36.84
C LEU A 476 40.26 -66.55 -36.65
N SER A 477 40.41 -67.83 -36.25
CA SER A 477 41.72 -68.48 -36.13
C SER A 477 42.41 -68.76 -37.48
N ARG A 478 41.65 -68.90 -38.56
CA ARG A 478 42.18 -69.06 -39.92
C ARG A 478 42.67 -67.72 -40.50
N VAL A 479 42.15 -66.59 -40.10
CA VAL A 479 42.53 -65.28 -40.67
C VAL A 479 43.68 -64.64 -39.91
N LYS A 480 44.03 -65.12 -38.70
CA LYS A 480 45.06 -64.57 -37.80
C LYS A 480 44.97 -63.08 -37.51
N GLN A 481 43.85 -62.48 -37.78
CA GLN A 481 43.57 -61.07 -37.51
C GLN A 481 42.16 -60.98 -37.03
N CYS A 482 41.97 -60.44 -35.81
CA CYS A 482 40.66 -59.99 -35.31
C CYS A 482 40.36 -58.59 -35.87
N LEU A 483 39.11 -58.31 -36.07
CA LEU A 483 38.66 -56.98 -36.59
C LEU A 483 39.14 -55.86 -35.69
N PRO A 484 39.74 -54.79 -36.24
CA PRO A 484 40.05 -53.62 -35.44
C PRO A 484 38.74 -53.01 -34.90
N PRO A 485 38.78 -52.33 -33.75
CA PRO A 485 37.62 -51.54 -33.27
C PRO A 485 37.21 -50.56 -34.35
N PRO A 486 35.89 -50.27 -34.52
CA PRO A 486 35.42 -49.34 -35.56
C PRO A 486 36.09 -47.98 -35.43
N GLU A 487 36.60 -47.46 -36.56
CA GLU A 487 37.35 -46.18 -36.66
C GLU A 487 36.59 -44.94 -36.21
N ASP A 488 35.31 -45.06 -35.78
CA ASP A 488 34.43 -43.91 -35.46
C ASP A 488 34.87 -43.11 -34.24
N THR A 489 35.81 -43.59 -33.41
CA THR A 489 36.27 -42.84 -32.24
C THR A 489 37.36 -41.78 -32.55
N VAL A 490 38.03 -41.86 -33.71
CA VAL A 490 39.06 -40.88 -34.10
C VAL A 490 38.40 -39.59 -34.65
N ARG A 491 37.24 -39.74 -35.31
CA ARG A 491 36.48 -38.57 -35.81
C ARG A 491 35.75 -37.79 -34.72
N ALA A 492 35.36 -38.42 -33.64
CA ALA A 492 34.69 -37.73 -32.55
C ALA A 492 35.64 -36.79 -31.79
N GLY A 493 36.94 -37.10 -31.72
CA GLY A 493 37.93 -36.24 -31.08
C GLY A 493 38.25 -34.97 -31.89
N GLU A 494 38.32 -35.08 -33.22
CA GLU A 494 38.56 -33.92 -34.10
C GLU A 494 37.30 -33.01 -34.22
N LEU A 495 36.12 -33.62 -34.23
CA LEU A 495 34.89 -32.86 -34.28
C LEU A 495 34.65 -32.10 -32.96
N SER A 496 35.05 -32.67 -31.83
CA SER A 496 34.97 -31.98 -30.52
C SER A 496 35.98 -30.84 -30.39
N LEU A 497 37.15 -30.96 -31.03
CA LEU A 497 38.13 -29.88 -31.02
C LEU A 497 37.68 -28.70 -31.89
N PHE A 498 37.05 -29.00 -33.03
CA PHE A 498 36.51 -27.98 -33.94
C PHE A 498 35.31 -27.25 -33.34
N THR A 499 34.40 -27.95 -32.65
CA THR A 499 33.28 -27.33 -31.93
C THR A 499 33.76 -26.52 -30.74
N ARG A 500 34.82 -26.93 -30.05
CA ARG A 500 35.36 -26.17 -28.91
C ARG A 500 36.00 -24.86 -29.34
N THR A 501 36.70 -24.83 -30.46
CA THR A 501 37.29 -23.59 -31.03
C THR A 501 36.22 -22.68 -31.61
N THR A 502 35.18 -23.21 -32.25
CA THR A 502 34.05 -22.38 -32.73
C THR A 502 33.20 -21.83 -31.59
N TRP A 503 32.96 -22.59 -30.52
CA TRP A 503 32.30 -22.07 -29.31
C TRP A 503 33.13 -20.98 -28.61
N LEU A 504 34.48 -21.17 -28.53
CA LEU A 504 35.37 -20.14 -28.00
C LEU A 504 35.36 -18.87 -28.86
N ALA A 505 35.33 -18.99 -30.17
CA ALA A 505 35.25 -17.86 -31.09
C ALA A 505 33.91 -17.14 -30.95
N ILE A 506 32.80 -17.86 -30.83
CA ILE A 506 31.47 -17.29 -30.65
C ILE A 506 31.37 -16.59 -29.29
N THR A 507 31.86 -17.20 -28.21
CA THR A 507 31.83 -16.56 -26.87
C THR A 507 32.70 -15.34 -26.82
N LEU A 508 33.89 -15.33 -27.43
CA LEU A 508 34.74 -14.14 -27.53
C LEU A 508 34.08 -13.00 -28.34
N ALA A 509 33.40 -13.37 -29.45
CA ALA A 509 32.66 -12.39 -30.26
C ALA A 509 31.47 -11.77 -29.47
N LEU A 510 30.76 -12.59 -28.72
CA LEU A 510 29.64 -12.12 -27.86
C LEU A 510 30.13 -11.23 -26.72
N VAL A 511 31.23 -11.58 -26.07
CA VAL A 511 31.86 -10.75 -25.03
C VAL A 511 32.32 -9.39 -25.62
N PHE A 512 32.90 -9.41 -26.82
CA PHE A 512 33.33 -8.21 -27.51
C PHE A 512 32.16 -7.29 -27.87
N LEU A 513 31.04 -7.85 -28.35
CA LEU A 513 29.82 -7.11 -28.63
C LEU A 513 29.18 -6.54 -27.34
N LEU A 514 29.22 -7.28 -26.24
CA LEU A 514 28.77 -6.80 -24.94
C LEU A 514 29.61 -5.61 -24.45
N LEU A 515 30.94 -5.69 -24.60
CA LEU A 515 31.83 -4.58 -24.25
C LEU A 515 31.57 -3.33 -25.10
N ILE A 516 31.36 -3.48 -26.40
CA ILE A 516 30.98 -2.35 -27.27
C ILE A 516 29.64 -1.75 -26.83
N SER A 517 28.65 -2.59 -26.53
CA SER A 517 27.34 -2.15 -26.07
C SER A 517 27.42 -1.40 -24.74
N THR A 518 28.23 -1.89 -23.78
CA THR A 518 28.42 -1.22 -22.49
C THR A 518 29.14 0.12 -22.65
N VAL A 519 30.17 0.21 -23.49
CA VAL A 519 30.87 1.46 -23.79
C VAL A 519 29.93 2.46 -24.47
N ALA A 520 29.11 2.01 -25.42
CA ALA A 520 28.13 2.87 -26.09
C ALA A 520 27.08 3.39 -25.09
N ASN A 521 26.55 2.53 -24.21
CA ASN A 521 25.59 2.94 -23.18
C ASN A 521 26.21 3.90 -22.17
N VAL A 522 27.44 3.67 -21.71
CA VAL A 522 28.16 4.59 -20.82
C VAL A 522 28.40 5.93 -21.51
N SER A 523 28.78 5.93 -22.78
CA SER A 523 28.98 7.14 -23.57
C SER A 523 27.70 7.95 -23.74
N LEU A 524 26.55 7.27 -23.96
CA LEU A 524 25.23 7.90 -24.01
C LEU A 524 24.81 8.49 -22.66
N LEU A 525 25.10 7.77 -21.56
CA LEU A 525 24.81 8.26 -20.20
C LEU A 525 25.69 9.45 -19.83
N LEU A 526 26.96 9.45 -20.20
CA LEU A 526 27.87 10.57 -19.98
C LEU A 526 27.52 11.77 -20.89
N GLY A 527 27.10 11.50 -22.13
CA GLY A 527 26.63 12.54 -23.06
C GLY A 527 25.32 13.19 -22.56
N SER A 528 24.40 12.41 -22.01
CA SER A 528 23.16 12.92 -21.43
C SER A 528 23.39 13.73 -20.14
N ARG A 529 24.40 13.36 -19.34
CA ARG A 529 24.83 14.16 -18.17
C ARG A 529 25.50 15.47 -18.57
N ALA A 530 26.34 15.45 -19.61
CA ALA A 530 26.97 16.66 -20.13
C ALA A 530 25.97 17.63 -20.81
N ALA A 531 24.92 17.11 -21.44
CA ALA A 531 23.82 17.91 -21.97
C ALA A 531 22.95 18.53 -20.83
N ARG A 532 22.77 17.82 -19.73
CA ARG A 532 22.02 18.33 -18.56
C ARG A 532 22.81 19.40 -17.79
N SER A 533 24.13 19.30 -17.75
CA SER A 533 25.00 20.31 -17.12
C SER A 533 25.04 21.60 -17.90
N ARG A 534 24.87 21.58 -19.22
CA ARG A 534 24.86 22.81 -20.07
C ARG A 534 23.54 23.56 -20.06
N HIS A 535 22.46 22.98 -19.46
CA HIS A 535 21.15 23.64 -19.34
C HIS A 535 20.96 24.37 -18.02
N LEU A 536 21.93 24.33 -17.09
CA LEU A 536 21.84 24.96 -15.77
C LEU A 536 22.56 26.31 -15.67
N ASP A 537 23.26 26.78 -16.73
CA ASP A 537 23.97 28.08 -16.76
C ASP A 537 23.24 29.16 -17.59
N GLY A 538 21.91 29.06 -17.71
CA GLY A 538 21.08 30.10 -18.29
C GLY A 538 20.55 31.04 -17.20
N ALA A 539 21.20 32.16 -17.03
CA ALA A 539 20.79 33.25 -16.14
C ALA A 539 19.34 33.68 -16.43
N TYR A 540 18.52 33.65 -15.39
CA TYR A 540 17.19 34.26 -15.40
C TYR A 540 17.34 35.78 -15.37
N VAL A 541 17.03 36.42 -16.48
CA VAL A 541 16.79 37.85 -16.54
C VAL A 541 15.30 38.10 -16.27
N TYR A 542 15.04 38.76 -15.19
CA TYR A 542 13.70 39.18 -14.76
C TYR A 542 13.24 40.35 -15.64
N HIS A 543 12.17 40.19 -16.41
CA HIS A 543 11.45 41.30 -17.02
C HIS A 543 10.07 41.44 -16.35
N PRO A 544 9.72 42.64 -15.87
CA PRO A 544 8.40 42.90 -15.31
C PRO A 544 7.36 42.99 -16.43
N LEU A 545 6.23 42.34 -16.21
CA LEU A 545 5.05 42.38 -17.07
C LEU A 545 4.39 43.78 -16.94
N GLN A 546 4.37 44.49 -18.05
CA GLN A 546 3.57 45.67 -18.24
C GLN A 546 2.21 45.28 -18.80
N GLU A 547 1.14 45.76 -18.16
CA GLU A 547 -0.24 45.66 -18.61
C GLU A 547 -0.42 46.19 -20.03
N MET A 548 -1.15 45.45 -20.85
CA MET A 548 -1.90 46.04 -21.97
C MET A 548 -3.20 45.33 -22.21
N ASN A 549 -4.25 46.11 -22.11
CA ASN A 549 -5.61 45.83 -22.48
C ASN A 549 -5.79 45.61 -23.99
N GLY A 550 -6.78 44.83 -24.36
CA GLY A 550 -7.61 45.17 -25.52
C GLY A 550 -7.70 44.15 -26.65
N GLU A 551 -8.88 43.63 -26.77
CA GLU A 551 -9.65 43.40 -28.01
C GLU A 551 -9.33 42.26 -28.98
N LEU A 552 -10.32 41.36 -29.01
CA LEU A 552 -11.14 40.82 -30.13
C LEU A 552 -10.46 40.48 -31.47
N LEU A 553 -10.65 39.24 -31.92
CA LEU A 553 -11.45 38.79 -33.11
C LEU A 553 -11.01 37.37 -33.55
N ALA A 554 -11.90 36.48 -33.38
CA ALA A 554 -12.65 35.66 -34.34
C ALA A 554 -11.89 34.91 -35.46
N ALA A 555 -12.28 33.68 -35.56
CA ALA A 555 -12.59 32.91 -36.76
C ALA A 555 -11.62 31.80 -37.22
N GLU A 556 -12.18 30.60 -37.11
CA GLU A 556 -12.33 29.57 -38.17
C GLU A 556 -11.08 28.83 -38.68
N LYS A 557 -11.05 27.55 -38.60
CA LYS A 557 -11.59 26.47 -39.38
C LYS A 557 -10.73 25.21 -39.23
N GLU A 558 -11.38 24.12 -38.93
CA GLU A 558 -10.95 22.75 -39.25
C GLU A 558 -10.83 22.53 -40.77
N PRO A 559 -10.17 21.46 -41.28
CA PRO A 559 -10.73 20.11 -41.19
C PRO A 559 -9.73 18.94 -41.13
N ALA A 560 -10.16 17.90 -40.50
CA ALA A 560 -10.40 16.51 -40.91
C ALA A 560 -9.34 15.75 -41.73
N GLY A 561 -9.12 14.52 -41.34
CA GLY A 561 -8.59 13.42 -42.13
C GLY A 561 -7.85 12.37 -41.28
N ASP A 562 -8.57 11.42 -40.81
CA ASP A 562 -8.73 10.03 -41.20
C ASP A 562 -7.58 9.06 -40.92
N THR A 563 -7.98 8.05 -40.16
CA THR A 563 -7.79 6.58 -40.30
C THR A 563 -6.44 5.97 -39.97
N CYS A 564 -6.34 5.05 -39.07
CA CYS A 564 -6.66 3.63 -39.08
C CYS A 564 -6.02 2.92 -37.87
N ASN A 565 -6.82 2.26 -37.13
CA ASN A 565 -6.51 1.01 -36.44
C ASN A 565 -6.36 -0.10 -37.52
N PRO A 566 -5.73 -1.28 -37.35
CA PRO A 566 -6.09 -2.27 -36.37
C PRO A 566 -4.99 -3.30 -35.94
N PHE A 567 -5.45 -4.24 -35.11
CA PHE A 567 -5.09 -5.65 -34.79
C PHE A 567 -4.22 -5.82 -33.58
N GLN A 568 -4.77 -6.41 -32.49
CA GLN A 568 -5.04 -7.84 -32.22
C GLN A 568 -3.83 -8.76 -32.48
N ASP A 569 -3.20 -9.26 -31.45
CA ASP A 569 -3.46 -10.54 -30.77
C ASP A 569 -2.87 -10.52 -29.34
#